data_a88a81d4f7511d67e56b9995498e67fe
#
_entry.id   a88a81d4f7511d67e56b9995498e67fe
#
_cell.length_a   1.000
_cell.length_b   1.000
_cell.length_c   1.000
_cell.angle_alpha   90.00
_cell.angle_beta   90.00
_cell.angle_gamma   90.00
#
_symmetry.space_group_name_H-M   'P 1'
#
loop_
_entity.id
_entity.type
_entity.pdbx_description
1 polymer ?
#
loop_
_entity_poly.entity_id
_entity_poly.type
_entity_poly.pdbx_seq_one_letter_code
_entity_poly.pdbx_strand_id
1 'polypeptide(L)'
;MKIADKLNMKRDFVRIKFVRSRGSQSRRTLARCHAFPRVLQAALGMKAHYIIEVISEQFDRLREDEQNKTIIHELLHIPESMKGGFRHHDFVCDKNIDKLHKMLKAG
;
A
#
# COMPACT_ATOMS: atom_id res chain seq x y z
N MET A 1 -3.06 3.28 -11.72
CA MET A 1 -2.10 3.87 -10.80
C MET A 1 -0.70 3.81 -11.39
N LYS A 2 0.00 4.94 -11.45
CA LYS A 2 1.27 5.04 -12.18
C LYS A 2 2.39 4.17 -11.63
N ILE A 3 2.54 4.09 -10.31
CA ILE A 3 3.59 3.28 -9.69
C ILE A 3 3.40 1.80 -10.02
N ALA A 4 2.18 1.31 -9.86
CA ALA A 4 1.86 -0.09 -10.10
C ALA A 4 2.02 -0.47 -11.57
N ASP A 5 1.62 0.41 -12.48
CA ASP A 5 1.77 0.18 -13.92
C ASP A 5 3.25 0.08 -14.29
N LYS A 6 4.09 0.99 -13.77
CA LYS A 6 5.52 0.97 -14.04
C LYS A 6 6.21 -0.26 -13.46
N LEU A 7 5.75 -0.76 -12.31
CA LEU A 7 6.33 -1.93 -11.65
C LEU A 7 5.71 -3.24 -12.12
N ASN A 8 4.71 -3.17 -13.00
CA ASN A 8 4.02 -4.34 -13.52
C ASN A 8 3.49 -5.24 -12.40
N MET A 9 2.94 -4.64 -11.36
CA MET A 9 2.39 -5.36 -10.21
C MET A 9 1.04 -5.98 -10.57
N LYS A 10 0.92 -7.27 -10.31
CA LYS A 10 -0.31 -8.02 -10.59
C LYS A 10 -1.30 -7.87 -9.45
N ARG A 11 -2.07 -6.80 -9.47
CA ARG A 11 -3.11 -6.52 -8.47
C ARG A 11 -4.36 -5.99 -9.17
N ASP A 12 -5.51 -6.23 -8.57
CA ASP A 12 -6.77 -5.66 -9.01
C ASP A 12 -6.94 -4.28 -8.35
N PHE A 13 -6.49 -3.24 -9.03
CA PHE A 13 -6.49 -1.88 -8.48
C PHE A 13 -7.88 -1.28 -8.35
N VAL A 14 -8.91 -1.87 -8.94
CA VAL A 14 -10.29 -1.47 -8.69
C VAL A 14 -10.66 -1.71 -7.23
N ARG A 15 -10.06 -2.73 -6.61
CA ARG A 15 -10.30 -3.10 -5.21
C ARG A 15 -9.30 -2.49 -4.22
N ILE A 16 -8.40 -1.63 -4.70
CA ILE A 16 -7.43 -0.91 -3.86
C ILE A 16 -7.79 0.56 -3.89
N LYS A 17 -8.08 1.13 -2.73
CA LYS A 17 -8.45 2.54 -2.60
C LYS A 17 -7.38 3.29 -1.82
N PHE A 18 -7.24 4.57 -2.11
CA PHE A 18 -6.27 5.44 -1.44
C PHE A 18 -7.03 6.55 -0.74
N VAL A 19 -6.70 6.77 0.53
CA VAL A 19 -7.30 7.86 1.31
C VAL A 19 -6.21 8.66 2.00
N ARG A 20 -6.45 9.94 2.20
CA ARG A 20 -5.61 10.81 3.01
C ARG A 20 -6.30 11.08 4.33
N SER A 21 -5.56 10.90 5.42
CA SER A 21 -6.04 11.24 6.75
C SER A 21 -5.32 12.48 7.25
N ARG A 22 -6.03 13.33 7.95
CA ARG A 22 -5.49 14.53 8.58
C ARG A 22 -5.85 14.53 10.06
N GLY A 23 -5.07 15.26 10.85
CA GLY A 23 -5.32 15.38 12.28
C GLY A 23 -4.91 14.16 13.08
N SER A 24 -4.10 13.26 12.50
CA SER A 24 -3.57 12.11 13.24
C SER A 24 -2.59 12.58 14.31
N GLN A 25 -2.70 11.98 15.50
CA GLN A 25 -1.75 12.22 16.58
C GLN A 25 -0.49 11.39 16.45
N SER A 26 -0.44 10.45 15.53
CA SER A 26 0.75 9.66 15.28
C SER A 26 1.85 10.53 14.68
N ARG A 27 3.04 10.47 15.27
CA ARG A 27 4.19 11.25 14.80
C ARG A 27 5.11 10.47 13.87
N ARG A 28 4.97 9.14 13.82
CA ARG A 28 5.88 8.26 13.08
C ARG A 28 5.21 7.51 11.94
N THR A 29 3.90 7.34 12.01
CA THR A 29 3.19 6.59 10.97
C THR A 29 3.07 7.44 9.71
N LEU A 30 3.61 6.93 8.61
CA LEU A 30 3.55 7.58 7.30
C LEU A 30 2.32 7.16 6.52
N ALA A 31 1.99 5.88 6.59
CA ALA A 31 0.87 5.28 5.89
C ALA A 31 0.48 3.97 6.56
N ARG A 32 -0.72 3.50 6.25
CA ARG A 32 -1.25 2.21 6.73
C ARG A 32 -1.96 1.51 5.59
N CYS A 33 -1.89 0.17 5.59
CA CYS A 33 -2.69 -0.64 4.70
C CYS A 33 -3.78 -1.34 5.52
N HIS A 34 -5.02 -1.20 5.10
CA HIS A 34 -6.17 -1.82 5.76
C HIS A 34 -6.72 -2.92 4.86
N ALA A 35 -6.91 -4.12 5.43
CA ALA A 35 -7.53 -5.22 4.73
C ALA A 35 -9.02 -5.30 5.09
N PHE A 36 -9.81 -5.73 4.13
CA PHE A 36 -11.24 -5.97 4.34
C PHE A 36 -11.39 -7.35 5.01
N PRO A 37 -11.86 -7.43 6.27
CA PRO A 37 -11.96 -8.72 6.97
C PRO A 37 -12.89 -9.69 6.25
N ARG A 38 -12.58 -11.00 6.38
CA ARG A 38 -13.40 -12.04 5.74
C ARG A 38 -14.85 -12.01 6.20
N VAL A 39 -15.09 -11.68 7.47
CA VAL A 39 -16.44 -11.59 8.00
C VAL A 39 -17.25 -10.51 7.28
N LEU A 40 -16.61 -9.39 6.94
CA LEU A 40 -17.28 -8.33 6.18
C LEU A 40 -17.50 -8.75 4.72
N GLN A 41 -16.58 -9.51 4.14
CA GLN A 41 -16.75 -10.04 2.79
C GLN A 41 -18.00 -10.93 2.73
N ALA A 42 -18.14 -11.83 3.70
CA ALA A 42 -19.29 -12.72 3.78
C ALA A 42 -20.59 -11.95 4.04
N ALA A 43 -20.56 -11.03 5.00
CA ALA A 43 -21.76 -10.28 5.38
C ALA A 43 -22.27 -9.36 4.28
N LEU A 44 -21.38 -8.77 3.52
CA LEU A 44 -21.73 -7.79 2.47
C LEU A 44 -21.77 -8.40 1.07
N GLY A 45 -21.39 -9.68 0.91
CA GLY A 45 -21.32 -10.33 -0.38
C GLY A 45 -20.30 -9.68 -1.30
N MET A 46 -19.20 -9.15 -0.76
CA MET A 46 -18.19 -8.42 -1.51
C MET A 46 -16.85 -9.14 -1.46
N LYS A 47 -16.07 -9.01 -2.54
CA LYS A 47 -14.68 -9.47 -2.55
C LYS A 47 -13.82 -8.61 -1.63
N ALA A 48 -12.64 -9.14 -1.27
CA ALA A 48 -11.68 -8.39 -0.46
C ALA A 48 -11.30 -7.07 -1.14
N HIS A 49 -11.29 -6.01 -0.35
CA HIS A 49 -10.80 -4.70 -0.76
C HIS A 49 -9.66 -4.30 0.16
N TYR A 50 -8.82 -3.41 -0.31
CA TYR A 50 -7.70 -2.88 0.48
C TYR A 50 -7.73 -1.37 0.41
N ILE A 51 -7.37 -0.74 1.52
CA ILE A 51 -7.30 0.71 1.61
C ILE A 51 -5.89 1.09 2.05
N ILE A 52 -5.23 1.92 1.27
CA ILE A 52 -3.95 2.51 1.65
C ILE A 52 -4.24 3.91 2.13
N GLU A 53 -4.00 4.13 3.42
CA GLU A 53 -4.21 5.41 4.08
C GLU A 53 -2.85 6.09 4.25
N VAL A 54 -2.70 7.30 3.71
CA VAL A 54 -1.51 8.12 3.96
C VAL A 54 -1.84 9.17 5.02
N ILE A 55 -0.92 9.35 5.96
CA ILE A 55 -1.05 10.34 7.02
C ILE A 55 -0.46 11.65 6.48
N SER A 56 -1.32 12.57 6.09
CA SER A 56 -0.92 13.76 5.32
C SER A 56 0.20 14.57 5.98
N GLU A 57 0.12 14.82 7.30
CA GLU A 57 1.10 15.62 8.02
C GLU A 57 2.51 15.06 7.93
N GLN A 58 2.63 13.73 7.94
CA GLN A 58 3.92 13.05 7.88
C GLN A 58 4.36 12.79 6.45
N PHE A 59 3.41 12.34 5.63
CA PHE A 59 3.70 11.93 4.25
C PHE A 59 4.12 13.12 3.38
N ASP A 60 3.45 14.25 3.52
CA ASP A 60 3.72 15.42 2.68
C ASP A 60 5.07 16.07 2.97
N ARG A 61 5.70 15.74 4.09
CA ARG A 61 7.06 16.21 4.44
C ARG A 61 8.16 15.41 3.74
N LEU A 62 7.82 14.25 3.21
CA LEU A 62 8.78 13.35 2.58
C LEU A 62 9.15 13.85 1.19
N ARG A 63 10.38 13.55 0.77
CA ARG A 63 10.77 13.73 -0.62
C ARG A 63 10.01 12.74 -1.50
N GLU A 64 9.92 13.02 -2.77
CA GLU A 64 9.21 12.16 -3.72
C GLU A 64 9.69 10.71 -3.69
N ASP A 65 11.01 10.49 -3.61
CA ASP A 65 11.57 9.15 -3.50
C ASP A 65 11.06 8.41 -2.27
N GLU A 66 11.01 9.10 -1.14
CA GLU A 66 10.54 8.52 0.11
C GLU A 66 9.04 8.25 0.08
N GLN A 67 8.27 9.15 -0.55
CA GLN A 67 6.83 8.93 -0.75
C GLN A 67 6.59 7.68 -1.60
N ASN A 68 7.34 7.54 -2.69
CA ASN A 68 7.21 6.36 -3.56
C ASN A 68 7.55 5.07 -2.82
N LYS A 69 8.60 5.07 -2.01
CA LYS A 69 8.97 3.89 -1.22
C LYS A 69 7.90 3.55 -0.19
N THR A 70 7.28 4.56 0.41
CA THR A 70 6.19 4.35 1.37
C THR A 70 4.99 3.67 0.70
N ILE A 71 4.60 4.14 -0.48
CA ILE A 71 3.51 3.53 -1.24
C ILE A 71 3.85 2.10 -1.64
N ILE A 72 5.07 1.86 -2.11
CA ILE A 72 5.55 0.52 -2.45
C ILE A 72 5.47 -0.41 -1.22
N HIS A 73 5.90 0.08 -0.05
CA HIS A 73 5.82 -0.67 1.19
C HIS A 73 4.40 -1.16 1.46
N GLU A 74 3.42 -0.27 1.36
CA GLU A 74 2.02 -0.62 1.61
C GLU A 74 1.46 -1.55 0.54
N LEU A 75 1.82 -1.34 -0.73
CA LEU A 75 1.38 -2.22 -1.82
C LEU A 75 1.92 -3.64 -1.65
N LEU A 76 3.15 -3.79 -1.12
CA LEU A 76 3.74 -5.11 -0.91
C LEU A 76 3.04 -5.91 0.19
N HIS A 77 2.34 -5.25 1.12
CA HIS A 77 1.52 -5.95 2.12
C HIS A 77 0.31 -6.64 1.50
N ILE A 78 -0.12 -6.23 0.31
CA ILE A 78 -1.28 -6.81 -0.37
C ILE A 78 -0.83 -8.05 -1.14
N PRO A 79 -1.35 -9.27 -0.80
CA PRO A 79 -0.98 -10.47 -1.53
C PRO A 79 -1.55 -10.46 -2.95
N GLU A 80 -0.89 -11.15 -3.87
CA GLU A 80 -1.36 -11.24 -5.25
C GLU A 80 -2.75 -11.87 -5.35
N SER A 81 -3.07 -12.81 -4.45
CA SER A 81 -4.38 -13.45 -4.42
C SER A 81 -5.51 -12.48 -4.08
N MET A 82 -5.20 -11.43 -3.32
CA MET A 82 -6.17 -10.42 -2.87
C MET A 82 -7.43 -11.03 -2.25
N LYS A 83 -7.25 -12.08 -1.44
CA LYS A 83 -8.36 -12.78 -0.76
C LYS A 83 -8.58 -12.33 0.67
N GLY A 84 -7.82 -11.35 1.12
CA GLY A 84 -7.76 -10.87 2.50
C GLY A 84 -6.43 -11.25 3.12
N GLY A 85 -6.10 -10.59 4.23
CA GLY A 85 -4.82 -10.80 4.89
C GLY A 85 -3.69 -10.00 4.28
N PHE A 86 -2.51 -10.08 4.91
CA PHE A 86 -1.34 -9.31 4.54
C PHE A 86 -0.12 -10.20 4.38
N ARG A 87 0.85 -9.75 3.57
CA ARG A 87 2.18 -10.33 3.57
C ARG A 87 2.97 -9.80 4.76
N HIS A 88 3.82 -10.66 5.31
CA HIS A 88 4.64 -10.32 6.47
C HIS A 88 5.85 -9.46 6.09
N HIS A 89 6.48 -8.84 7.10
CA HIS A 89 7.62 -7.97 6.89
C HIS A 89 8.89 -8.67 6.38
N ASP A 90 8.96 -10.00 6.43
CA ASP A 90 10.05 -10.74 5.79
C ASP A 90 10.03 -10.55 4.27
N PHE A 91 8.84 -10.40 3.67
CA PHE A 91 8.69 -10.06 2.26
C PHE A 91 8.70 -8.54 2.05
N VAL A 92 7.99 -7.80 2.92
CA VAL A 92 7.92 -6.34 2.86
C VAL A 92 9.11 -5.78 3.64
N CYS A 93 10.28 -5.77 3.01
CA CYS A 93 11.52 -5.32 3.63
C CYS A 93 12.22 -4.29 2.74
N ASP A 94 13.15 -3.55 3.31
CA ASP A 94 13.86 -2.47 2.61
C ASP A 94 14.51 -2.97 1.31
N LYS A 95 15.04 -4.19 1.30
CA LYS A 95 15.67 -4.77 0.13
C LYS A 95 14.70 -4.86 -1.05
N ASN A 96 13.49 -5.40 -0.81
CA ASN A 96 12.47 -5.53 -1.84
C ASN A 96 11.92 -4.16 -2.26
N ILE A 97 11.74 -3.28 -1.29
CA ILE A 97 11.28 -1.90 -1.55
C ILE A 97 12.30 -1.16 -2.42
N ASP A 98 13.57 -1.24 -2.08
CA ASP A 98 14.64 -0.57 -2.83
C ASP A 98 14.75 -1.13 -4.24
N LYS A 99 14.62 -2.43 -4.40
CA LYS A 99 14.64 -3.08 -5.72
C LYS A 99 13.53 -2.53 -6.62
N LEU A 100 12.30 -2.48 -6.10
CA LEU A 100 11.16 -1.99 -6.85
C LEU A 100 11.27 -0.49 -7.11
N HIS A 101 11.81 0.26 -6.16
CA HIS A 101 12.01 1.70 -6.33
C HIS A 101 13.03 1.99 -7.44
N LYS A 102 14.09 1.20 -7.54
CA LYS A 102 15.05 1.31 -8.64
C LYS A 102 14.39 1.02 -9.98
N MET A 103 13.53 0.02 -10.04
CA MET A 103 12.76 -0.29 -11.26
C MET A 103 11.86 0.88 -11.65
N LEU A 104 11.22 1.52 -10.68
CA LEU A 104 10.37 2.68 -10.91
C LEU A 104 11.16 3.85 -11.52
N LYS A 105 12.38 4.09 -11.01
CA LYS A 105 13.26 5.16 -11.53
C LYS A 105 13.79 4.85 -12.92
N ALA A 106 14.08 3.58 -13.18
CA ALA A 106 14.61 3.16 -14.47
C ALA A 106 13.54 3.20 -15.58
N GLY A 107 12.29 3.06 -15.18
CA GLY A 107 11.17 3.13 -16.12
C GLY A 107 10.71 4.54 -16.34
#